data_b9a56864c1c099a822acd9cf5a4949fc
#
_entry.id   b9a56864c1c099a822acd9cf5a4949fc
#
_cell.length_a   1.000
_cell.length_b   1.000
_cell.length_c   1.000
_cell.angle_alpha   90.00
_cell.angle_beta   90.00
_cell.angle_gamma   90.00
#
_symmetry.space_group_name_H-M   'P 1'
#
loop_
_entity.id
_entity.type
_entity.pdbx_description
1 polymer ?
#
loop_
_entity_poly.entity_id
_entity_poly.type
_entity_poly.pdbx_seq_one_letter_code
_entity_poly.pdbx_strand_id
1 'polypeptide(L)'
;MFELRLLSTTWRGFAALALGLTILVSLPSAALASDSQVTIVQPSDSMSLRYDPSSMTVSAGSTVTWVNNGSTTITVTSPDGLFDSESISAGGSYSYTFDTPGTYRYFCVPYPHMKGVITVTP
;
A
#
# COMPACT_ATOMS: atom_id res chain seq x y z
N MET A 1 -55.96 -15.51 -24.36
CA MET A 1 -55.38 -15.63 -23.98
C MET A 1 -54.52 -15.45 -23.81
N PHE A 2 -54.30 -15.61 -23.61
CA PHE A 2 -53.46 -15.56 -23.18
C PHE A 2 -52.68 -15.37 -22.77
N GLU A 3 -52.51 -15.30 -22.44
CA GLU A 3 -51.77 -15.30 -21.94
C GLU A 3 -50.93 -15.15 -21.61
N LEU A 4 -50.84 -14.99 -21.48
CA LEU A 4 -49.94 -14.92 -21.00
C LEU A 4 -49.32 -14.70 -20.54
N ARG A 5 -49.61 -14.68 -20.31
CA ARG A 5 -49.01 -14.56 -19.68
C ARG A 5 -48.15 -14.56 -19.23
N LEU A 6 -48.17 -14.45 -19.15
CA LEU A 6 -47.28 -14.55 -18.51
C LEU A 6 -46.49 -14.47 -18.27
N LEU A 7 -46.62 -14.26 -18.13
CA LEU A 7 -45.70 -14.31 -17.65
C LEU A 7 -45.02 -14.04 -17.34
N SER A 8 -45.22 -13.95 -17.11
CA SER A 8 -44.45 -13.82 -16.54
C SER A 8 -43.81 -13.75 -16.09
N THR A 9 -44.07 -13.55 -15.90
CA THR A 9 -43.31 -13.65 -15.20
C THR A 9 -42.47 -13.59 -14.90
N THR A 10 -42.60 -13.43 -14.82
CA THR A 10 -41.67 -13.57 -14.30
C THR A 10 -40.83 -13.34 -14.12
N TRP A 11 -40.97 -13.12 -14.15
CA TRP A 11 -39.99 -13.02 -13.78
C TRP A 11 -39.42 -12.64 -13.41
N ARG A 12 -39.48 -12.36 -13.11
CA ARG A 12 -38.77 -12.17 -12.56
C ARG A 12 -38.10 -12.26 -12.15
N GLY A 13 -38.35 -12.04 -12.14
CA GLY A 13 -37.54 -12.29 -11.46
C GLY A 13 -36.90 -12.23 -11.26
N PHE A 14 -36.71 -12.17 -11.03
CA PHE A 14 -35.86 -12.28 -10.56
C PHE A 14 -35.24 -12.14 -10.23
N ALA A 15 -35.58 -11.82 -10.15
CA ALA A 15 -34.92 -11.83 -9.69
C ALA A 15 -34.24 -11.81 -9.34
N ALA A 16 -34.40 -11.62 -9.16
CA ALA A 16 -33.65 -11.74 -8.60
C ALA A 16 -32.96 -11.73 -8.36
N LEU A 17 -33.02 -11.47 -8.14
CA LEU A 17 -32.26 -11.62 -7.70
C LEU A 17 -31.51 -11.57 -7.41
N ALA A 18 -31.66 -11.42 -7.26
CA ALA A 18 -30.92 -11.51 -6.82
C ALA A 18 -30.21 -11.50 -6.60
N LEU A 19 -30.27 -11.22 -6.40
CA LEU A 19 -29.55 -11.30 -6.00
C LEU A 19 -28.77 -11.29 -5.67
N GLY A 20 -28.70 -11.08 -5.49
CA GLY A 20 -27.99 -11.20 -4.95
C GLY A 20 -27.27 -10.95 -4.59
N LEU A 21 -27.14 -10.90 -4.31
CA LEU A 21 -26.38 -10.83 -3.79
C LEU A 21 -25.70 -10.82 -3.29
N THR A 22 -25.80 -10.80 -3.00
CA THR A 22 -25.18 -10.90 -2.39
C THR A 22 -24.33 -10.78 -2.02
N ILE A 23 -24.07 -10.64 -1.72
CA ILE A 23 -23.27 -10.60 -1.30
C ILE A 23 -22.45 -10.60 -0.94
N LEU A 24 -22.20 -10.61 -0.74
CA LEU A 24 -21.40 -10.73 -0.29
C LEU A 24 -20.67 -10.40 0.20
N VAL A 25 -20.58 -10.24 0.61
CA VAL A 25 -19.96 -10.00 1.12
C VAL A 25 -19.23 -9.97 1.65
N SER A 26 -18.88 -10.07 1.92
CA SER A 26 -18.23 -10.10 2.55
C SER A 26 -17.26 -10.16 2.87
N LEU A 27 -16.93 -9.96 3.07
CA LEU A 27 -15.98 -10.05 3.40
C LEU A 27 -15.25 -9.51 4.02
N PRO A 28 -14.94 -9.62 4.34
CA PRO A 28 -14.27 -9.19 5.19
C PRO A 28 -13.10 -8.69 5.22
N SER A 29 -13.02 -8.53 5.19
CA SER A 29 -12.16 -8.12 5.16
C SER A 29 -11.26 -7.75 5.76
N ALA A 30 -11.43 -7.86 6.15
CA ALA A 30 -10.75 -7.54 6.96
C ALA A 30 -9.48 -7.18 7.07
N ALA A 31 -8.93 -7.06 7.88
CA ALA A 31 -7.64 -6.88 8.25
C ALA A 31 -6.76 -6.99 7.14
N LEU A 32 -7.06 -6.33 6.21
CA LEU A 32 -6.42 -6.61 5.03
C LEU A 32 -5.12 -5.95 4.96
N ALA A 33 -4.19 -6.66 4.40
CA ALA A 33 -3.01 -6.06 3.91
C ALA A 33 -3.38 -4.95 2.96
N SER A 34 -2.66 -3.86 2.98
CA SER A 34 -2.93 -2.74 2.10
C SER A 34 -1.62 -2.20 1.56
N ASP A 35 -1.72 -1.41 0.50
CA ASP A 35 -0.56 -0.75 -0.06
C ASP A 35 -0.48 0.64 0.52
N SER A 36 0.71 1.05 0.91
CA SER A 36 0.99 2.36 1.47
C SER A 36 2.18 2.96 0.76
N GLN A 37 2.27 4.27 0.77
CA GLN A 37 3.32 4.96 0.04
C GLN A 37 4.05 5.94 0.92
N VAL A 38 5.36 5.95 0.79
CA VAL A 38 6.25 6.96 1.36
C VAL A 38 6.87 7.72 0.20
N THR A 39 6.84 9.03 0.27
CA THR A 39 7.42 9.88 -0.76
C THR A 39 8.75 10.43 -0.28
N ILE A 40 9.76 10.39 -1.13
CA ILE A 40 11.02 11.08 -0.85
C ILE A 40 10.86 12.50 -1.34
N VAL A 41 10.99 13.45 -0.43
CA VAL A 41 10.77 14.87 -0.68
C VAL A 41 12.09 15.60 -0.62
N GLN A 42 12.31 16.44 -1.61
CA GLN A 42 13.51 17.27 -1.69
C GLN A 42 13.07 18.74 -1.87
N PRO A 43 12.89 19.46 -0.76
CA PRO A 43 12.37 20.84 -0.85
C PRO A 43 13.24 21.78 -1.69
N SER A 44 14.40 22.14 -1.24
CA SER A 44 15.22 23.09 -1.98
C SER A 44 16.69 22.72 -1.99
N ASP A 45 17.12 21.89 -1.06
CA ASP A 45 18.52 21.49 -0.97
C ASP A 45 18.59 20.05 -0.43
N SER A 46 19.74 19.42 -0.60
CA SER A 46 19.91 18.01 -0.21
C SER A 46 19.90 17.80 1.30
N MET A 47 20.13 18.83 2.07
CA MET A 47 20.07 18.71 3.52
C MET A 47 18.64 18.63 4.02
N SER A 48 17.69 19.02 3.20
CA SER A 48 16.26 18.94 3.52
C SER A 48 15.60 17.68 2.97
N LEU A 49 16.37 16.78 2.37
CA LEU A 49 15.85 15.50 1.90
C LEU A 49 15.24 14.73 3.06
N ARG A 50 14.06 14.18 2.86
CA ARG A 50 13.42 13.38 3.89
C ARG A 50 12.42 12.39 3.30
N TYR A 51 12.09 11.37 4.07
CA TYR A 51 10.96 10.49 3.78
C TYR A 51 9.69 11.14 4.34
N ASP A 52 8.61 11.10 3.59
CA ASP A 52 7.36 11.70 4.00
C ASP A 52 6.19 10.72 3.73
N PRO A 53 5.53 10.20 4.75
CA PRO A 53 5.82 10.41 6.17
C PRO A 53 7.08 9.65 6.60
N SER A 54 7.74 10.14 7.62
CA SER A 54 8.93 9.47 8.16
C SER A 54 8.58 8.36 9.14
N SER A 55 7.32 8.28 9.53
CA SER A 55 6.83 7.25 10.44
C SER A 55 5.46 6.78 9.94
N MET A 56 5.28 5.47 9.83
CA MET A 56 4.06 4.90 9.28
C MET A 56 3.74 3.60 9.99
N THR A 57 2.45 3.35 10.21
CA THR A 57 1.98 2.10 10.80
C THR A 57 1.15 1.37 9.74
N VAL A 58 1.46 0.10 9.54
CA VAL A 58 0.75 -0.75 8.59
C VAL A 58 0.45 -2.09 9.25
N SER A 59 -0.47 -2.84 8.69
CA SER A 59 -0.75 -4.20 9.17
C SER A 59 0.16 -5.20 8.50
N ALA A 60 0.37 -6.35 9.16
CA ALA A 60 1.20 -7.41 8.61
C ALA A 60 0.67 -7.84 7.25
N GLY A 61 1.55 -8.06 6.31
CA GLY A 61 1.23 -8.39 4.93
C GLY A 61 1.11 -7.18 4.02
N SER A 62 1.21 -5.97 4.56
CA SER A 62 1.13 -4.75 3.76
C SER A 62 2.39 -4.51 2.96
N THR A 63 2.24 -3.94 1.78
CA THR A 63 3.35 -3.52 0.93
C THR A 63 3.52 -2.01 1.03
N VAL A 64 4.73 -1.57 1.33
CA VAL A 64 5.08 -0.16 1.36
C VAL A 64 5.91 0.16 0.13
N THR A 65 5.56 1.21 -0.56
CA THR A 65 6.27 1.67 -1.75
C THR A 65 6.88 3.04 -1.47
N TRP A 66 8.18 3.16 -1.69
CA TRP A 66 8.89 4.43 -1.58
C TRP A 66 9.05 4.99 -2.98
N VAL A 67 8.65 6.24 -3.17
CA VAL A 67 8.72 6.92 -4.48
C VAL A 67 9.65 8.12 -4.36
N ASN A 68 10.65 8.18 -5.22
CA ASN A 68 11.61 9.28 -5.21
C ASN A 68 11.11 10.43 -6.09
N ASN A 69 10.48 11.40 -5.46
CA ASN A 69 10.00 12.60 -6.14
C ASN A 69 11.03 13.71 -6.16
N GLY A 70 12.23 13.47 -5.64
CA GLY A 70 13.33 14.44 -5.69
C GLY A 70 14.12 14.30 -6.98
N SER A 71 15.19 15.05 -7.08
CA SER A 71 16.11 15.01 -8.21
C SER A 71 17.40 14.27 -7.88
N THR A 72 17.54 13.81 -6.64
CA THR A 72 18.77 13.18 -6.14
C THR A 72 18.54 11.69 -5.96
N THR A 73 19.53 10.89 -6.32
CA THR A 73 19.49 9.43 -6.10
C THR A 73 19.60 9.15 -4.61
N ILE A 74 18.70 8.30 -4.09
CA ILE A 74 18.67 7.95 -2.66
C ILE A 74 18.54 6.45 -2.50
N THR A 75 18.58 5.97 -1.26
CA THR A 75 18.33 4.57 -0.95
C THR A 75 17.31 4.43 0.18
N VAL A 76 16.74 3.23 0.30
CA VAL A 76 15.94 2.81 1.45
C VAL A 76 16.64 1.57 1.98
N THR A 77 17.35 1.71 3.08
CA THR A 77 18.25 0.66 3.55
C THR A 77 17.98 0.36 5.02
N SER A 78 17.75 -0.90 5.32
CA SER A 78 17.59 -1.40 6.68
C SER A 78 18.97 -1.59 7.30
N PRO A 79 19.26 -0.98 8.47
CA PRO A 79 20.59 -1.12 9.08
C PRO A 79 20.91 -2.54 9.53
N ASP A 80 19.91 -3.39 9.72
CA ASP A 80 20.12 -4.78 10.09
C ASP A 80 20.03 -5.73 8.90
N GLY A 81 20.03 -5.19 7.68
CA GLY A 81 20.16 -6.00 6.48
C GLY A 81 18.89 -6.69 6.01
N LEU A 82 17.74 -6.31 6.55
CA LEU A 82 16.48 -6.94 6.17
C LEU A 82 16.04 -6.59 4.76
N PHE A 83 16.27 -5.37 4.36
CA PHE A 83 15.96 -4.93 3.00
C PHE A 83 16.91 -3.81 2.60
N ASP A 84 17.08 -3.66 1.29
CA ASP A 84 17.93 -2.63 0.71
C ASP A 84 17.45 -2.38 -0.71
N SER A 85 17.02 -1.16 -0.97
CA SER A 85 16.54 -0.78 -2.30
C SER A 85 17.67 -0.61 -3.29
N GLU A 86 18.91 -0.48 -2.80
CA GLU A 86 19.99 0.02 -3.61
C GLU A 86 19.62 1.41 -4.12
N SER A 87 20.21 1.86 -5.20
CA SER A 87 19.98 3.22 -5.69
C SER A 87 18.61 3.39 -6.29
N ILE A 88 17.87 4.38 -5.81
CA ILE A 88 16.61 4.78 -6.42
C ILE A 88 16.82 6.13 -7.09
N SER A 89 16.80 6.14 -8.40
CA SER A 89 16.99 7.36 -9.17
C SER A 89 15.76 8.25 -9.07
N ALA A 90 15.92 9.52 -9.46
CA ALA A 90 14.79 10.45 -9.52
C ALA A 90 13.66 9.83 -10.34
N GLY A 91 12.46 9.83 -9.79
CA GLY A 91 11.29 9.23 -10.43
C GLY A 91 11.16 7.73 -10.22
N GLY A 92 12.16 7.08 -9.62
CA GLY A 92 12.11 5.64 -9.37
C GLY A 92 11.37 5.30 -8.09
N SER A 93 11.19 4.00 -7.87
CA SER A 93 10.49 3.52 -6.69
C SER A 93 11.04 2.18 -6.24
N TYR A 94 10.70 1.81 -4.99
CA TYR A 94 11.05 0.55 -4.38
C TYR A 94 9.91 0.11 -3.49
N SER A 95 9.58 -1.18 -3.51
CA SER A 95 8.51 -1.72 -2.68
C SER A 95 9.03 -2.88 -1.83
N TYR A 96 8.49 -2.99 -0.62
CA TYR A 96 8.81 -4.09 0.27
C TYR A 96 7.55 -4.49 1.03
N THR A 97 7.32 -5.79 1.17
CA THR A 97 6.16 -6.33 1.88
C THR A 97 6.57 -6.74 3.29
N PHE A 98 5.89 -6.22 4.29
CA PHE A 98 6.18 -6.48 5.69
C PHE A 98 5.22 -7.54 6.22
N ASP A 99 5.69 -8.78 6.32
CA ASP A 99 4.85 -9.90 6.74
C ASP A 99 4.83 -10.11 8.25
N THR A 100 5.86 -9.65 8.94
CA THR A 100 6.04 -9.92 10.36
C THR A 100 5.85 -8.65 11.18
N PRO A 101 5.02 -8.68 12.22
CA PRO A 101 4.86 -7.51 13.09
C PRO A 101 6.18 -7.12 13.74
N GLY A 102 6.37 -5.83 13.94
CA GLY A 102 7.58 -5.30 14.53
C GLY A 102 7.82 -3.86 14.12
N THR A 103 8.96 -3.34 14.51
CA THR A 103 9.40 -1.99 14.19
C THR A 103 10.58 -2.07 13.26
N TYR A 104 10.49 -1.42 12.12
CA TYR A 104 11.50 -1.51 11.06
C TYR A 104 12.03 -0.13 10.74
N ARG A 105 13.30 0.10 11.07
CA ARG A 105 13.95 1.39 10.80
C ARG A 105 14.68 1.30 9.48
N TYR A 106 14.82 2.43 8.83
CA TYR A 106 15.56 2.50 7.58
C TYR A 106 16.17 3.89 7.44
N PHE A 107 17.11 4.00 6.54
CA PHE A 107 17.83 5.25 6.31
C PHE A 107 18.34 5.29 4.87
N CYS A 108 18.86 6.44 4.47
CA CYS A 108 19.45 6.64 3.16
C CYS A 108 20.97 6.59 3.30
N VAL A 109 21.63 5.71 2.57
CA VAL A 109 23.07 5.52 2.71
C VAL A 109 23.85 6.80 2.37
N PRO A 110 23.62 7.45 1.21
CA PRO A 110 24.35 8.69 0.93
C PRO A 110 23.93 9.88 1.78
N TYR A 111 22.77 9.81 2.44
CA TYR A 111 22.27 10.92 3.26
C TYR A 111 21.77 10.37 4.59
N PRO A 112 22.68 10.01 5.51
CA PRO A 112 22.28 9.28 6.73
C PRO A 112 21.34 10.05 7.67
N HIS A 113 21.17 11.35 7.48
CA HIS A 113 20.21 12.12 8.26
C HIS A 113 18.76 11.78 7.85
N MET A 114 18.55 11.24 6.64
CA MET A 114 17.23 10.77 6.22
C MET A 114 16.94 9.44 6.90
N LYS A 115 15.96 9.44 7.77
CA LYS A 115 15.57 8.23 8.52
C LYS A 115 14.08 8.08 8.52
N GLY A 116 13.63 6.83 8.58
CA GLY A 116 12.23 6.53 8.70
C GLY A 116 12.00 5.27 9.50
N VAL A 117 10.73 5.04 9.83
CA VAL A 117 10.35 3.86 10.58
C VAL A 117 8.98 3.38 10.13
N ILE A 118 8.86 2.08 9.95
CA ILE A 118 7.59 1.42 9.67
C ILE A 118 7.26 0.55 10.87
N THR A 119 6.08 0.74 11.45
CA THR A 119 5.57 -0.12 12.52
C THR A 119 4.54 -1.05 11.90
N VAL A 120 4.77 -2.35 12.07
CA VAL A 120 3.90 -3.38 11.50
C VAL A 120 3.11 -4.01 12.63
N THR A 121 1.79 -3.92 12.56
CA THR A 121 0.89 -4.50 13.56
C THR A 121 0.42 -5.87 13.11
N PRO A 122 0.01 -6.73 14.07
CA PRO A 122 -0.51 -8.06 13.75
C PRO A 122 -1.77 -8.02 12.92
#